data_f347675f9dac128f562a376083ff1082
#
_entry.id   f347675f9dac128f562a376083ff1082
#
_cell.length_a   1.000
_cell.length_b   1.000
_cell.length_c   1.000
_cell.angle_alpha   90.00
_cell.angle_beta   90.00
_cell.angle_gamma   90.00
#
_symmetry.space_group_name_H-M   'P 1'
#
loop_
_entity.id
_entity.type
_entity.pdbx_description
1 polymer ?
#
loop_
_entity_poly.entity_id
_entity_poly.type
_entity_poly.pdbx_seq_one_letter_code
_entity_poly.pdbx_strand_id
1 'polypeptide(L)'
;MRVRFWGTRGSIAAPGPGTVRFGGNTSCVGVTTSGGACFIFDCGTGARPLGAELVAHPPKPISATILLSHTHWDHIQGFPFFAPLFIPGTRITVCGPEGSGGSLRDVLSGQMEFTYCPVEIGQLPATITFQELGEGTYEIGGARIVAQYLNHPAMTLGYRIEADGASVVYLCDHEPFAEMLSHESAASGADAGIAHEGDRRHARFMADAGLVIHDAQYTPEEYPAKKNWGHSTYEYAVDMAGAARVRQLVLTHHDPAHDDHFIEDVEKRARRYATQRGHDVEICFAFEGLEMTVAAHAVEHLADAPPAAQADRQALVGIRILVVDDDPDIRTLAKRALSQDGHIVLEASTGREALALIDAEAPDLLVLDLLMPEQGGLEVLEILRSRPATAALPVVLLTAMDDEASTRAGFELGATDYVTKPFTIPQLAARVRACLTRGGPRTT
;
A
#
# COMPACT_ATOMS: atom_id res chain seq x y z
N MET A 1 21.58 -9.00 -0.40
CA MET A 1 21.05 -7.96 -1.33
C MET A 1 21.70 -6.60 -1.03
N ARG A 2 21.88 -5.74 -2.04
CA ARG A 2 22.34 -4.35 -1.89
C ARG A 2 21.16 -3.41 -2.19
N VAL A 3 20.90 -2.45 -1.31
CA VAL A 3 19.83 -1.46 -1.42
C VAL A 3 20.43 -0.08 -1.53
N ARG A 4 19.96 0.76 -2.46
CA ARG A 4 20.41 2.15 -2.63
C ARG A 4 19.23 3.08 -2.87
N PHE A 5 19.23 4.19 -2.14
CA PHE A 5 18.19 5.22 -2.20
C PHE A 5 18.56 6.31 -3.21
N TRP A 6 17.64 6.62 -4.11
CA TRP A 6 17.79 7.60 -5.19
C TRP A 6 16.82 8.77 -5.08
N GLY A 7 15.76 8.57 -4.30
CA GLY A 7 14.76 9.58 -3.98
C GLY A 7 14.04 9.20 -2.69
N THR A 8 13.81 10.17 -1.83
CA THR A 8 13.39 9.98 -0.43
C THR A 8 12.25 10.92 -0.03
N ARG A 9 11.85 11.86 -0.92
CA ARG A 9 10.77 12.81 -0.67
C ARG A 9 9.40 12.25 -1.06
N GLY A 10 8.39 12.66 -0.30
CA GLY A 10 6.99 12.44 -0.62
C GLY A 10 6.36 13.59 -1.38
N SER A 11 5.22 13.33 -1.97
CA SER A 11 4.30 14.26 -2.60
C SER A 11 4.86 15.03 -3.81
N ILE A 12 6.03 15.67 -3.71
CA ILE A 12 6.66 16.42 -4.80
C ILE A 12 8.18 16.54 -4.56
N ALA A 13 8.93 16.65 -5.65
CA ALA A 13 10.35 16.95 -5.57
C ALA A 13 10.60 18.31 -4.92
N ALA A 14 11.51 18.35 -3.94
CA ALA A 14 11.85 19.54 -3.14
C ALA A 14 13.36 19.86 -3.22
N PRO A 15 13.91 20.21 -4.40
CA PRO A 15 15.32 20.56 -4.53
C PRO A 15 15.57 21.95 -3.94
N GLY A 16 16.66 22.09 -3.17
CA GLY A 16 17.01 23.38 -2.59
C GLY A 16 18.15 23.30 -1.58
N PRO A 17 18.64 24.43 -1.09
CA PRO A 17 19.73 24.44 -0.12
C PRO A 17 19.38 23.81 1.22
N GLY A 18 18.10 23.74 1.57
CA GLY A 18 17.59 23.11 2.80
C GLY A 18 17.39 21.61 2.69
N THR A 19 17.60 21.00 1.53
CA THR A 19 17.32 19.57 1.27
C THR A 19 18.51 18.82 0.69
N VAL A 20 19.70 19.38 0.80
CA VAL A 20 20.93 18.83 0.19
C VAL A 20 21.37 17.53 0.85
N ARG A 21 21.18 17.40 2.16
CA ARG A 21 21.64 16.24 2.91
C ARG A 21 20.76 15.02 2.71
N PHE A 22 19.43 15.17 2.85
CA PHE A 22 18.49 14.05 2.70
C PHE A 22 18.05 13.86 1.25
N GLY A 23 18.23 14.88 0.41
CA GLY A 23 17.87 14.85 -1.00
C GLY A 23 16.53 15.50 -1.29
N GLY A 24 16.31 15.85 -2.54
CA GLY A 24 15.09 16.52 -3.03
C GLY A 24 14.29 15.69 -4.02
N ASN A 25 14.76 14.51 -4.43
CA ASN A 25 14.05 13.64 -5.36
C ASN A 25 12.96 12.82 -4.68
N THR A 26 11.88 12.55 -5.39
CA THR A 26 10.77 11.70 -4.93
C THR A 26 11.10 10.22 -5.06
N SER A 27 10.29 9.39 -4.44
CA SER A 27 10.47 7.98 -4.13
C SER A 27 11.09 7.15 -5.26
N CYS A 28 12.30 6.63 -5.02
CA CYS A 28 12.96 5.65 -5.87
C CYS A 28 14.05 4.91 -5.10
N VAL A 29 13.94 3.58 -5.00
CA VAL A 29 14.92 2.74 -4.30
C VAL A 29 15.32 1.56 -5.18
N GLY A 30 16.62 1.40 -5.41
CA GLY A 30 17.17 0.27 -6.16
C GLY A 30 17.57 -0.87 -5.24
N VAL A 31 17.20 -2.10 -5.59
CA VAL A 31 17.62 -3.35 -4.92
C VAL A 31 18.32 -4.25 -5.92
N THR A 32 19.54 -4.67 -5.61
CA THR A 32 20.31 -5.57 -6.46
C THR A 32 20.63 -6.85 -5.68
N THR A 33 20.28 -8.01 -6.27
CA THR A 33 20.61 -9.32 -5.70
C THR A 33 22.05 -9.70 -6.01
N SER A 34 22.59 -10.71 -5.32
CA SER A 34 23.92 -11.28 -5.61
C SER A 34 24.02 -11.86 -7.01
N GLY A 35 22.90 -12.34 -7.58
CA GLY A 35 22.79 -12.83 -8.95
C GLY A 35 22.71 -11.72 -10.01
N GLY A 36 22.68 -10.43 -9.60
CA GLY A 36 22.62 -9.28 -10.49
C GLY A 36 21.20 -8.90 -10.96
N ALA A 37 20.15 -9.52 -10.41
CA ALA A 37 18.77 -9.05 -10.66
C ALA A 37 18.59 -7.65 -10.06
N CYS A 38 17.99 -6.75 -10.83
CA CYS A 38 17.75 -5.36 -10.47
C CYS A 38 16.26 -5.11 -10.27
N PHE A 39 15.88 -4.75 -9.06
CA PHE A 39 14.53 -4.31 -8.71
C PHE A 39 14.56 -2.82 -8.36
N ILE A 40 13.51 -2.11 -8.68
CA ILE A 40 13.37 -0.69 -8.41
C ILE A 40 12.00 -0.49 -7.77
N PHE A 41 11.98 -0.06 -6.52
CA PHE A 41 10.76 0.39 -5.88
C PHE A 41 10.49 1.82 -6.27
N ASP A 42 9.36 2.05 -6.90
CA ASP A 42 8.88 3.30 -7.45
C ASP A 42 9.79 3.97 -8.49
N CYS A 43 9.19 4.85 -9.25
CA CYS A 43 9.83 5.54 -10.36
C CYS A 43 9.58 7.06 -10.28
N GLY A 44 9.72 7.63 -9.06
CA GLY A 44 9.71 9.06 -8.83
C GLY A 44 10.91 9.76 -9.46
N THR A 45 11.16 11.03 -9.17
CA THR A 45 12.27 11.77 -9.80
C THR A 45 13.65 11.17 -9.55
N GLY A 46 13.81 10.39 -8.46
CA GLY A 46 15.01 9.59 -8.19
C GLY A 46 15.35 8.57 -9.28
N ALA A 47 14.39 8.17 -10.12
CA ALA A 47 14.63 7.28 -11.24
C ALA A 47 15.55 7.87 -12.30
N ARG A 48 15.60 9.21 -12.42
CA ARG A 48 16.51 9.88 -13.36
C ARG A 48 17.98 9.60 -13.04
N PRO A 49 18.52 9.89 -11.84
CA PRO A 49 19.91 9.56 -11.50
C PRO A 49 20.16 8.04 -11.47
N LEU A 50 19.21 7.21 -10.99
CA LEU A 50 19.33 5.75 -11.09
C LEU A 50 19.49 5.29 -12.53
N GLY A 51 18.67 5.79 -13.44
CA GLY A 51 18.74 5.44 -14.86
C GLY A 51 20.08 5.82 -15.49
N ALA A 52 20.63 6.98 -15.15
CA ALA A 52 21.95 7.40 -15.61
C ALA A 52 23.06 6.46 -15.12
N GLU A 53 23.00 6.01 -13.87
CA GLU A 53 23.93 5.02 -13.30
C GLU A 53 23.85 3.67 -14.04
N LEU A 54 22.65 3.15 -14.30
CA LEU A 54 22.44 1.91 -15.03
C LEU A 54 22.96 1.97 -16.47
N VAL A 55 22.85 3.13 -17.11
CA VAL A 55 23.40 3.32 -18.46
C VAL A 55 24.92 3.42 -18.47
N ALA A 56 25.49 4.04 -17.43
CA ALA A 56 26.94 4.21 -17.31
C ALA A 56 27.70 2.90 -17.01
N HIS A 57 27.05 1.97 -16.30
CA HIS A 57 27.69 0.77 -15.79
C HIS A 57 27.06 -0.53 -16.32
N PRO A 58 27.84 -1.60 -16.61
CA PRO A 58 27.30 -2.91 -16.98
C PRO A 58 26.52 -3.54 -15.79
N PRO A 59 25.67 -4.56 -16.01
CA PRO A 59 25.60 -5.39 -17.21
C PRO A 59 24.80 -4.81 -18.36
N LYS A 60 25.15 -5.18 -19.58
CA LYS A 60 24.38 -4.88 -20.81
C LYS A 60 24.02 -6.19 -21.51
N PRO A 61 22.80 -6.36 -22.03
CA PRO A 61 21.71 -5.40 -22.02
C PRO A 61 21.15 -5.14 -20.61
N ILE A 62 20.63 -3.93 -20.37
CA ILE A 62 20.01 -3.56 -19.11
C ILE A 62 18.71 -4.38 -18.96
N SER A 63 18.52 -4.99 -17.79
CA SER A 63 17.27 -5.64 -17.41
C SER A 63 16.92 -5.25 -15.99
N ALA A 64 15.71 -4.71 -15.78
CA ALA A 64 15.25 -4.31 -14.45
C ALA A 64 13.74 -4.54 -14.31
N THR A 65 13.31 -4.76 -13.07
CA THR A 65 11.91 -4.83 -12.67
C THR A 65 11.58 -3.62 -11.82
N ILE A 66 10.65 -2.80 -12.26
CA ILE A 66 10.09 -1.69 -11.48
C ILE A 66 8.86 -2.23 -10.75
N LEU A 67 8.84 -2.12 -9.43
CA LEU A 67 7.74 -2.46 -8.54
C LEU A 67 7.11 -1.14 -8.07
N LEU A 68 6.06 -0.69 -8.73
CA LEU A 68 5.34 0.52 -8.36
C LEU A 68 4.42 0.22 -7.17
N SER A 69 4.55 1.00 -6.11
CA SER A 69 3.61 0.95 -4.98
C SER A 69 2.22 1.38 -5.42
N HIS A 70 2.13 2.49 -6.13
CA HIS A 70 0.91 3.03 -6.73
C HIS A 70 1.27 4.09 -7.79
N THR A 71 0.25 4.79 -8.33
CA THR A 71 0.42 5.68 -9.48
C THR A 71 0.24 7.17 -9.14
N HIS A 72 0.44 7.61 -7.88
CA HIS A 72 0.56 9.03 -7.61
C HIS A 72 1.82 9.61 -8.28
N TRP A 73 1.77 10.90 -8.56
CA TRP A 73 2.81 11.55 -9.38
C TRP A 73 4.21 11.38 -8.85
N ASP A 74 4.43 11.49 -7.58
CA ASP A 74 5.74 11.38 -6.91
C ASP A 74 6.33 9.97 -6.98
N HIS A 75 5.53 8.96 -7.34
CA HIS A 75 5.97 7.59 -7.55
C HIS A 75 6.18 7.22 -9.02
N ILE A 76 5.72 8.03 -9.97
CA ILE A 76 5.81 7.71 -11.41
C ILE A 76 6.42 8.82 -12.27
N GLN A 77 6.55 10.06 -11.79
CA GLN A 77 6.95 11.21 -12.62
C GLN A 77 8.37 11.11 -13.20
N GLY A 78 9.21 10.25 -12.67
CA GLY A 78 10.54 9.98 -13.20
C GLY A 78 10.58 9.00 -14.38
N PHE A 79 9.48 8.26 -14.61
CA PHE A 79 9.41 7.24 -15.66
C PHE A 79 9.74 7.80 -17.06
N PRO A 80 9.20 8.93 -17.52
CA PRO A 80 9.55 9.52 -18.83
C PRO A 80 11.03 9.91 -18.96
N PHE A 81 11.75 10.05 -17.85
CA PHE A 81 13.15 10.47 -17.78
C PHE A 81 14.10 9.34 -17.36
N PHE A 82 13.60 8.11 -17.29
CA PHE A 82 14.40 6.93 -16.96
C PHE A 82 15.22 6.50 -18.18
N ALA A 83 16.49 6.90 -18.20
CA ALA A 83 17.38 6.75 -19.35
C ALA A 83 17.43 5.33 -19.97
N PRO A 84 17.34 4.20 -19.21
CA PRO A 84 17.31 2.86 -19.80
C PRO A 84 16.18 2.65 -20.82
N LEU A 85 15.07 3.36 -20.73
CA LEU A 85 13.96 3.26 -21.69
C LEU A 85 14.34 3.66 -23.12
N PHE A 86 15.37 4.49 -23.24
CA PHE A 86 15.88 5.03 -24.53
C PHE A 86 17.05 4.22 -25.10
N ILE A 87 17.41 3.07 -24.48
CA ILE A 87 18.53 2.23 -24.91
C ILE A 87 17.98 0.96 -25.59
N PRO A 88 18.29 0.75 -26.90
CA PRO A 88 17.90 -0.48 -27.58
C PRO A 88 18.42 -1.74 -26.88
N GLY A 89 17.59 -2.79 -26.84
CA GLY A 89 17.91 -4.04 -26.19
C GLY A 89 17.67 -4.06 -24.66
N THR A 90 17.35 -2.92 -24.05
CA THR A 90 16.89 -2.87 -22.64
C THR A 90 15.55 -3.59 -22.48
N ARG A 91 15.41 -4.30 -21.37
CA ARG A 91 14.16 -4.94 -20.97
C ARG A 91 13.72 -4.44 -19.61
N ILE A 92 12.55 -3.84 -19.54
CA ILE A 92 11.96 -3.32 -18.31
C ILE A 92 10.62 -4.03 -18.09
N THR A 93 10.48 -4.68 -16.94
CA THR A 93 9.17 -5.16 -16.45
C THR A 93 8.66 -4.15 -15.45
N VAL A 94 7.47 -3.61 -15.68
CA VAL A 94 6.79 -2.70 -14.75
C VAL A 94 5.66 -3.47 -14.10
N CYS A 95 5.77 -3.65 -12.80
CA CYS A 95 4.76 -4.29 -11.96
C CYS A 95 4.12 -3.23 -11.05
N GLY A 96 2.84 -3.36 -10.77
CA GLY A 96 2.15 -2.46 -9.86
C GLY A 96 0.68 -2.83 -9.69
N PRO A 97 -0.06 -2.14 -8.80
CA PRO A 97 -1.48 -2.39 -8.64
C PRO A 97 -2.25 -2.00 -9.89
N GLU A 98 -3.37 -2.67 -10.10
CA GLU A 98 -4.35 -2.25 -11.10
C GLU A 98 -4.86 -0.85 -10.76
N GLY A 99 -4.79 0.07 -11.73
CA GLY A 99 -5.25 1.45 -11.53
C GLY A 99 -6.78 1.56 -11.52
N SER A 100 -7.32 2.50 -10.76
CA SER A 100 -8.76 2.81 -10.74
C SER A 100 -9.27 3.50 -12.02
N GLY A 101 -8.38 3.93 -12.92
CA GLY A 101 -8.71 4.69 -14.13
C GLY A 101 -8.28 4.04 -15.45
N GLY A 102 -7.72 2.84 -15.42
CA GLY A 102 -7.19 2.14 -16.59
C GLY A 102 -6.09 1.17 -16.21
N SER A 103 -5.54 0.46 -17.19
CA SER A 103 -4.40 -0.42 -16.95
C SER A 103 -3.16 0.39 -16.52
N LEU A 104 -2.22 -0.27 -15.84
CA LEU A 104 -0.92 0.34 -15.50
C LEU A 104 -0.22 0.92 -16.73
N ARG A 105 -0.35 0.25 -17.88
CA ARG A 105 0.13 0.74 -19.16
C ARG A 105 -0.56 2.05 -19.57
N ASP A 106 -1.89 2.15 -19.42
CA ASP A 106 -2.64 3.35 -19.82
C ASP A 106 -2.24 4.55 -18.96
N VAL A 107 -2.07 4.35 -17.64
CA VAL A 107 -1.63 5.41 -16.72
C VAL A 107 -0.25 5.94 -17.10
N LEU A 108 0.73 5.03 -17.31
CA LEU A 108 2.08 5.45 -17.70
C LEU A 108 2.15 6.01 -19.13
N SER A 109 1.29 5.55 -20.04
CA SER A 109 1.16 6.13 -21.37
C SER A 109 0.58 7.54 -21.31
N GLY A 110 -0.39 7.79 -20.42
CA GLY A 110 -1.04 9.09 -20.25
C GLY A 110 -0.06 10.19 -19.85
N GLN A 111 0.91 9.92 -18.97
CA GLN A 111 1.94 10.92 -18.65
C GLN A 111 2.96 11.15 -19.79
N MET A 112 3.00 10.26 -20.79
CA MET A 112 3.87 10.36 -21.96
C MET A 112 3.09 10.75 -23.24
N GLU A 113 1.86 11.24 -23.10
CA GLU A 113 1.15 11.83 -24.22
C GLU A 113 1.89 13.06 -24.78
N PHE A 114 1.83 13.26 -26.09
CA PHE A 114 2.56 14.35 -26.77
C PHE A 114 2.31 15.74 -26.17
N THR A 115 1.18 15.93 -25.52
CA THR A 115 0.86 17.17 -24.80
C THR A 115 1.85 17.45 -23.65
N TYR A 116 2.38 16.40 -23.01
CA TYR A 116 3.25 16.49 -21.83
C TYR A 116 4.69 16.02 -22.10
N CYS A 117 4.86 15.09 -23.03
CA CYS A 117 6.14 14.46 -23.34
C CYS A 117 6.32 14.35 -24.87
N PRO A 118 7.47 14.75 -25.44
CA PRO A 118 7.67 14.69 -26.88
C PRO A 118 7.89 13.26 -27.44
N VAL A 119 7.91 12.25 -26.56
CA VAL A 119 8.10 10.84 -26.91
C VAL A 119 6.98 10.03 -26.27
N GLU A 120 6.20 9.32 -27.07
CA GLU A 120 5.19 8.40 -26.61
C GLU A 120 5.81 7.05 -26.20
N ILE A 121 5.17 6.33 -25.28
CA ILE A 121 5.65 5.06 -24.74
C ILE A 121 5.90 4.01 -25.86
N GLY A 122 5.09 4.03 -26.92
CA GLY A 122 5.23 3.15 -28.09
C GLY A 122 6.44 3.44 -28.97
N GLN A 123 7.10 4.59 -28.81
CA GLN A 123 8.28 5.00 -29.56
C GLN A 123 9.59 4.66 -28.83
N LEU A 124 9.50 4.20 -27.59
CA LEU A 124 10.68 3.85 -26.80
C LEU A 124 11.35 2.58 -27.36
N PRO A 125 12.69 2.60 -27.54
CA PRO A 125 13.43 1.47 -28.09
C PRO A 125 13.61 0.29 -27.11
N ALA A 126 13.32 0.47 -25.82
CA ALA A 126 13.32 -0.60 -24.83
C ALA A 126 12.08 -1.49 -24.99
N THR A 127 12.22 -2.77 -24.65
CA THR A 127 11.08 -3.67 -24.48
C THR A 127 10.48 -3.45 -23.09
N ILE A 128 9.25 -2.99 -23.02
CA ILE A 128 8.54 -2.73 -21.76
C ILE A 128 7.39 -3.73 -21.63
N THR A 129 7.38 -4.49 -20.55
CA THR A 129 6.30 -5.42 -20.18
C THR A 129 5.59 -4.88 -18.95
N PHE A 130 4.28 -4.88 -18.96
CA PHE A 130 3.45 -4.48 -17.83
C PHE A 130 2.81 -5.71 -17.20
N GLN A 131 2.82 -5.76 -15.88
CA GLN A 131 2.20 -6.82 -15.09
C GLN A 131 1.45 -6.19 -13.91
N GLU A 132 0.14 -6.27 -13.94
CA GLU A 132 -0.70 -5.85 -12.83
C GLU A 132 -0.65 -6.90 -11.71
N LEU A 133 -0.46 -6.45 -10.49
CA LEU A 133 -0.36 -7.28 -9.30
C LEU A 133 -1.49 -6.94 -8.32
N GLY A 134 -2.01 -7.98 -7.68
CA GLY A 134 -2.80 -7.87 -6.45
C GLY A 134 -2.00 -8.37 -5.25
N GLU A 135 -2.67 -8.61 -4.13
CA GLU A 135 -2.06 -9.30 -3.00
C GLU A 135 -1.70 -10.73 -3.39
N GLY A 136 -0.54 -11.19 -2.94
CA GLY A 136 -0.10 -12.55 -3.22
C GLY A 136 1.40 -12.70 -3.29
N THR A 137 1.81 -13.89 -3.69
CA THR A 137 3.22 -14.27 -3.85
C THR A 137 3.52 -14.53 -5.33
N TYR A 138 4.60 -13.96 -5.81
CA TYR A 138 5.02 -14.00 -7.21
C TYR A 138 6.50 -14.36 -7.32
N GLU A 139 6.86 -15.08 -8.37
CA GLU A 139 8.26 -15.31 -8.77
C GLU A 139 8.60 -14.35 -9.90
N ILE A 140 9.35 -13.31 -9.61
CA ILE A 140 9.70 -12.25 -10.57
C ILE A 140 11.21 -12.00 -10.52
N GLY A 141 11.87 -12.01 -11.67
CA GLY A 141 13.29 -11.70 -11.78
C GLY A 141 14.20 -12.63 -10.99
N GLY A 142 13.75 -13.85 -10.65
CA GLY A 142 14.49 -14.83 -9.85
C GLY A 142 14.45 -14.55 -8.34
N ALA A 143 13.52 -13.71 -7.88
CA ALA A 143 13.25 -13.48 -6.47
C ALA A 143 11.78 -13.78 -6.15
N ARG A 144 11.52 -14.17 -4.91
CA ARG A 144 10.16 -14.28 -4.38
C ARG A 144 9.69 -12.92 -3.94
N ILE A 145 8.60 -12.44 -4.54
CA ILE A 145 7.96 -11.15 -4.25
C ILE A 145 6.63 -11.40 -3.58
N VAL A 146 6.46 -10.92 -2.36
CA VAL A 146 5.15 -10.91 -1.71
C VAL A 146 4.60 -9.49 -1.77
N ALA A 147 3.36 -9.33 -2.25
CA ALA A 147 2.66 -8.07 -2.34
C ALA A 147 1.46 -8.03 -1.38
N GLN A 148 1.24 -6.89 -0.71
CA GLN A 148 0.13 -6.67 0.21
C GLN A 148 -0.43 -5.26 0.04
N TYR A 149 -1.77 -5.11 0.04
CA TYR A 149 -2.37 -3.78 0.03
C TYR A 149 -2.11 -3.02 1.33
N LEU A 150 -1.73 -1.75 1.18
CA LEU A 150 -1.50 -0.79 2.24
C LEU A 150 -2.75 0.07 2.49
N ASN A 151 -2.78 0.74 3.62
CA ASN A 151 -3.84 1.69 3.97
C ASN A 151 -3.50 3.08 3.39
N HIS A 152 -3.95 3.33 2.18
CA HIS A 152 -3.74 4.60 1.48
C HIS A 152 -4.97 4.93 0.63
N PRO A 153 -5.29 6.23 0.36
CA PRO A 153 -6.45 6.60 -0.47
C PRO A 153 -6.44 6.03 -1.89
N ALA A 154 -5.27 5.79 -2.47
CA ALA A 154 -5.12 5.06 -3.73
C ALA A 154 -4.87 3.56 -3.49
N MET A 155 -5.11 2.73 -4.52
CA MET A 155 -4.68 1.32 -4.51
C MET A 155 -3.15 1.27 -4.40
N THR A 156 -2.64 0.93 -3.24
CA THR A 156 -1.21 0.93 -2.94
C THR A 156 -0.75 -0.44 -2.49
N LEU A 157 0.33 -0.96 -3.08
CA LEU A 157 0.96 -2.22 -2.71
C LEU A 157 2.26 -1.97 -1.96
N GLY A 158 2.40 -2.62 -0.80
CA GLY A 158 3.70 -2.88 -0.19
C GLY A 158 4.31 -4.14 -0.79
N TYR A 159 5.63 -4.19 -0.82
CA TYR A 159 6.38 -5.30 -1.40
C TYR A 159 7.39 -5.87 -0.41
N ARG A 160 7.50 -7.19 -0.39
CA ARG A 160 8.56 -7.92 0.29
C ARG A 160 9.34 -8.73 -0.73
N ILE A 161 10.62 -8.41 -0.92
CA ILE A 161 11.55 -9.15 -1.78
C ILE A 161 12.32 -10.13 -0.92
N GLU A 162 12.26 -11.41 -1.25
CA GLU A 162 13.05 -12.47 -0.63
C GLU A 162 14.02 -13.05 -1.67
N ALA A 163 15.31 -12.82 -1.45
CA ALA A 163 16.40 -13.30 -2.29
C ALA A 163 17.71 -13.39 -1.48
N ASP A 164 18.69 -14.12 -1.95
CA ASP A 164 20.02 -14.25 -1.30
C ASP A 164 19.97 -14.67 0.18
N GLY A 165 18.89 -15.35 0.61
CA GLY A 165 18.64 -15.67 2.03
C GLY A 165 18.37 -14.44 2.90
N ALA A 166 17.92 -13.35 2.32
CA ALA A 166 17.61 -12.09 2.98
C ALA A 166 16.24 -11.57 2.55
N SER A 167 15.66 -10.63 3.32
CA SER A 167 14.40 -9.98 2.96
C SER A 167 14.48 -8.46 3.08
N VAL A 168 13.90 -7.77 2.10
CA VAL A 168 13.73 -6.32 2.04
C VAL A 168 12.24 -6.03 1.87
N VAL A 169 11.68 -5.20 2.73
CA VAL A 169 10.26 -4.80 2.69
C VAL A 169 10.17 -3.32 2.39
N TYR A 170 9.28 -2.96 1.46
CA TYR A 170 9.00 -1.58 1.07
C TYR A 170 7.53 -1.25 1.32
N LEU A 171 7.30 -0.26 2.17
CA LEU A 171 5.99 0.14 2.69
C LEU A 171 5.87 1.67 2.59
N CYS A 172 5.85 2.18 1.37
CA CYS A 172 5.67 3.59 1.11
C CYS A 172 4.18 3.90 0.95
N ASP A 173 3.75 5.03 1.51
CA ASP A 173 2.37 5.48 1.52
C ASP A 173 1.44 4.50 2.27
N HIS A 174 1.59 4.55 3.58
CA HIS A 174 0.77 3.78 4.51
C HIS A 174 0.33 4.63 5.70
N GLU A 175 -0.95 4.63 6.00
CA GLU A 175 -1.52 5.26 7.18
C GLU A 175 -1.93 4.20 8.20
N PRO A 176 -1.75 4.43 9.51
CA PRO A 176 -2.26 3.53 10.54
C PRO A 176 -3.74 3.21 10.37
N PHE A 177 -4.16 1.96 10.64
CA PHE A 177 -5.57 1.60 10.66
C PHE A 177 -6.26 2.03 11.94
N ALA A 178 -5.52 2.17 13.04
CA ALA A 178 -6.03 2.65 14.32
C ALA A 178 -5.10 3.68 14.95
N GLU A 179 -5.63 4.53 15.82
CA GLU A 179 -4.79 5.37 16.67
C GLU A 179 -3.97 4.51 17.63
N MET A 180 -2.70 4.84 17.71
CA MET A 180 -1.59 4.24 18.46
C MET A 180 -1.92 3.16 19.51
N LEU A 181 -1.02 2.17 19.59
CA LEU A 181 -1.02 1.07 20.54
C LEU A 181 -1.39 1.54 21.95
N SER A 182 -2.44 0.94 22.52
CA SER A 182 -2.77 1.14 23.92
C SER A 182 -1.64 0.57 24.81
N HIS A 183 -1.15 1.35 25.74
CA HIS A 183 -0.01 1.02 26.65
C HIS A 183 -0.26 -0.18 27.60
N GLU A 184 -1.37 -0.90 27.50
CA GLU A 184 -1.83 -1.84 28.54
C GLU A 184 -1.86 -3.32 28.17
N SER A 185 -1.19 -3.78 27.12
CA SER A 185 -1.18 -5.22 26.81
C SER A 185 0.16 -5.89 27.07
N ALA A 186 0.23 -6.72 28.11
CA ALA A 186 1.36 -7.58 28.44
C ALA A 186 1.30 -8.93 27.72
N ALA A 187 0.98 -8.94 26.39
CA ALA A 187 0.99 -10.14 25.58
C ALA A 187 2.36 -10.31 24.91
N SER A 188 2.85 -11.54 24.77
CA SER A 188 4.11 -11.87 24.10
C SER A 188 3.85 -12.42 22.69
N GLY A 189 4.56 -11.88 21.68
CA GLY A 189 4.46 -12.31 20.26
C GLY A 189 4.31 -11.11 19.31
N ALA A 190 4.45 -11.32 18.00
CA ALA A 190 4.37 -10.27 16.99
C ALA A 190 2.99 -9.53 16.95
N ASP A 191 1.94 -10.13 17.51
CA ASP A 191 0.57 -9.57 17.61
C ASP A 191 0.30 -8.89 18.97
N ALA A 192 1.29 -8.88 19.86
CA ALA A 192 1.10 -8.41 21.22
C ALA A 192 0.95 -6.89 21.30
N GLY A 193 -0.18 -6.42 21.78
CA GLY A 193 -0.46 -4.99 21.98
C GLY A 193 -0.99 -4.24 20.75
N ILE A 194 -1.08 -4.86 19.58
CA ILE A 194 -1.67 -4.23 18.39
C ILE A 194 -3.18 -4.48 18.36
N ALA A 195 -3.99 -3.44 18.57
CA ALA A 195 -5.44 -3.58 18.70
C ALA A 195 -6.13 -3.91 17.37
N HIS A 196 -5.69 -3.27 16.28
CA HIS A 196 -6.36 -3.35 14.98
C HIS A 196 -5.81 -4.50 14.12
N GLU A 197 -6.68 -5.29 13.47
CA GLU A 197 -6.26 -6.41 12.62
C GLU A 197 -5.44 -5.96 11.40
N GLY A 198 -5.77 -4.81 10.81
CA GLY A 198 -5.00 -4.21 9.72
C GLY A 198 -3.55 -3.95 10.12
N ASP A 199 -3.34 -3.39 11.33
CA ASP A 199 -1.99 -3.12 11.85
C ASP A 199 -1.27 -4.41 12.25
N ARG A 200 -1.98 -5.42 12.82
CA ARG A 200 -1.40 -6.77 13.03
C ARG A 200 -0.94 -7.41 11.74
N ARG A 201 -1.75 -7.28 10.69
CA ARG A 201 -1.41 -7.78 9.37
C ARG A 201 -0.21 -7.05 8.78
N HIS A 202 -0.14 -5.73 8.98
CA HIS A 202 0.99 -4.91 8.56
C HIS A 202 2.29 -5.33 9.28
N ALA A 203 2.24 -5.53 10.61
CA ALA A 203 3.36 -6.04 11.38
C ALA A 203 3.80 -7.46 10.94
N ARG A 204 2.85 -8.37 10.68
CA ARG A 204 3.16 -9.72 10.14
C ARG A 204 3.85 -9.66 8.79
N PHE A 205 3.47 -8.72 7.92
CA PHE A 205 4.11 -8.56 6.62
C PHE A 205 5.60 -8.13 6.72
N MET A 206 5.95 -7.39 7.76
CA MET A 206 7.33 -7.00 8.09
C MET A 206 8.09 -8.05 8.88
N ALA A 207 7.43 -9.11 9.39
CA ALA A 207 8.00 -10.01 10.38
C ALA A 207 9.39 -10.53 9.98
N ASP A 208 10.31 -10.40 10.94
CA ASP A 208 11.71 -10.87 10.85
C ASP A 208 12.45 -10.36 9.60
N ALA A 209 12.04 -9.23 9.02
CA ALA A 209 12.71 -8.65 7.85
C ALA A 209 14.13 -8.19 8.19
N GLY A 210 15.05 -8.39 7.23
CA GLY A 210 16.41 -7.86 7.34
C GLY A 210 16.44 -6.34 7.24
N LEU A 211 15.60 -5.78 6.35
CA LEU A 211 15.42 -4.35 6.17
C LEU A 211 13.96 -4.04 5.86
N VAL A 212 13.40 -3.07 6.58
CA VAL A 212 12.12 -2.43 6.25
C VAL A 212 12.37 -0.98 5.86
N ILE A 213 11.78 -0.56 4.75
CA ILE A 213 11.74 0.82 4.27
C ILE A 213 10.28 1.26 4.44
N HIS A 214 10.03 2.22 5.31
CA HIS A 214 8.67 2.59 5.71
C HIS A 214 8.44 4.10 5.59
N ASP A 215 7.24 4.47 5.16
CA ASP A 215 6.73 5.83 5.21
C ASP A 215 6.78 6.37 6.65
N ALA A 216 7.25 7.60 6.80
CA ALA A 216 7.22 8.34 8.06
C ALA A 216 7.15 9.85 7.77
N GLN A 217 6.19 10.24 6.95
CA GLN A 217 6.09 11.61 6.44
C GLN A 217 5.84 12.62 7.56
N TYR A 218 5.13 12.22 8.62
CA TYR A 218 4.68 13.14 9.65
C TYR A 218 5.28 12.86 11.03
N THR A 219 5.32 13.91 11.83
CA THR A 219 5.50 13.79 13.28
C THR A 219 4.15 13.57 13.97
N PRO A 220 4.12 13.07 15.22
CA PRO A 220 2.87 12.95 15.98
C PRO A 220 2.12 14.28 16.15
N GLU A 221 2.85 15.40 16.18
CA GLU A 221 2.27 16.73 16.32
C GLU A 221 1.57 17.20 15.03
N GLU A 222 2.06 16.78 13.87
CA GLU A 222 1.50 17.14 12.56
C GLU A 222 0.33 16.24 12.16
N TYR A 223 0.38 14.96 12.56
CA TYR A 223 -0.53 13.93 12.11
C TYR A 223 -2.02 14.23 12.33
N PRO A 224 -2.47 14.82 13.47
CA PRO A 224 -3.89 15.12 13.66
C PRO A 224 -4.52 15.99 12.56
N ALA A 225 -3.73 16.87 11.93
CA ALA A 225 -4.18 17.70 10.81
C ALA A 225 -4.02 17.02 9.44
N LYS A 226 -3.45 15.82 9.42
CA LYS A 226 -3.08 15.07 8.20
C LYS A 226 -3.73 13.69 8.13
N LYS A 227 -4.65 13.37 9.04
CA LYS A 227 -5.43 12.12 9.02
C LYS A 227 -6.14 11.93 7.67
N ASN A 228 -6.18 10.70 7.19
CA ASN A 228 -6.74 10.29 5.90
C ASN A 228 -5.96 10.78 4.66
N TRP A 229 -4.71 11.26 4.86
CA TRP A 229 -3.82 11.58 3.75
C TRP A 229 -3.01 10.37 3.29
N GLY A 230 -3.04 9.27 4.05
CA GLY A 230 -2.44 7.99 3.66
C GLY A 230 -0.98 7.81 4.09
N HIS A 231 -0.53 8.51 5.14
CA HIS A 231 0.86 8.49 5.60
C HIS A 231 1.00 8.27 7.10
N SER A 232 2.15 7.74 7.49
CA SER A 232 2.48 7.37 8.87
C SER A 232 3.27 8.44 9.61
N THR A 233 3.27 8.28 10.94
CA THR A 233 4.25 8.93 11.82
C THR A 233 5.46 8.02 12.03
N TYR A 234 6.61 8.62 12.38
CA TYR A 234 7.79 7.84 12.73
C TYR A 234 7.55 6.92 13.95
N GLU A 235 6.71 7.35 14.92
CA GLU A 235 6.41 6.53 16.10
C GLU A 235 5.65 5.25 15.73
N TYR A 236 4.64 5.36 14.87
CA TYR A 236 3.92 4.20 14.36
C TYR A 236 4.86 3.22 13.64
N ALA A 237 5.68 3.72 12.70
CA ALA A 237 6.62 2.88 11.96
C ALA A 237 7.62 2.16 12.89
N VAL A 238 8.10 2.84 13.93
CA VAL A 238 9.01 2.27 14.95
C VAL A 238 8.31 1.20 15.77
N ASP A 239 7.09 1.43 16.23
CA ASP A 239 6.32 0.45 17.01
C ASP A 239 6.00 -0.79 16.18
N MET A 240 5.58 -0.63 14.92
CA MET A 240 5.33 -1.74 14.00
C MET A 240 6.60 -2.55 13.73
N ALA A 241 7.72 -1.88 13.46
CA ALA A 241 9.01 -2.54 13.24
C ALA A 241 9.50 -3.29 14.49
N GLY A 242 9.32 -2.73 15.69
CA GLY A 242 9.63 -3.38 16.95
C GLY A 242 8.78 -4.63 17.19
N ALA A 243 7.46 -4.53 17.01
CA ALA A 243 6.55 -5.67 17.13
C ALA A 243 6.88 -6.79 16.10
N ALA A 244 7.27 -6.40 14.90
CA ALA A 244 7.66 -7.31 13.82
C ALA A 244 9.09 -7.87 13.94
N ARG A 245 9.87 -7.50 14.95
CA ARG A 245 11.28 -7.89 15.14
C ARG A 245 12.16 -7.57 13.92
N VAL A 246 11.92 -6.43 13.30
CA VAL A 246 12.69 -5.93 12.17
C VAL A 246 14.11 -5.61 12.63
N ARG A 247 15.13 -5.95 11.83
CA ARG A 247 16.53 -5.66 12.19
C ARG A 247 16.91 -4.23 11.89
N GLN A 248 16.57 -3.75 10.70
CA GLN A 248 16.90 -2.40 10.24
C GLN A 248 15.63 -1.73 9.71
N LEU A 249 15.34 -0.54 10.20
CA LEU A 249 14.23 0.30 9.76
C LEU A 249 14.78 1.57 9.12
N VAL A 250 14.44 1.79 7.87
CA VAL A 250 14.72 3.04 7.16
C VAL A 250 13.43 3.81 6.99
N LEU A 251 13.35 4.98 7.59
CA LEU A 251 12.22 5.89 7.47
C LEU A 251 12.41 6.81 6.26
N THR A 252 11.40 6.92 5.42
CA THR A 252 11.45 7.61 4.13
C THR A 252 10.18 8.40 3.87
N HIS A 253 10.03 8.92 2.67
CA HIS A 253 8.89 9.71 2.22
C HIS A 253 8.76 11.04 2.97
N HIS A 254 9.90 11.74 3.13
CA HIS A 254 9.96 12.99 3.90
C HIS A 254 9.06 14.07 3.30
N ASP A 255 8.29 14.76 4.15
CA ASP A 255 7.43 15.87 3.74
C ASP A 255 8.28 16.95 3.01
N PRO A 256 7.82 17.47 1.86
CA PRO A 256 8.54 18.51 1.12
C PRO A 256 8.82 19.79 1.94
N ALA A 257 8.04 20.07 2.97
CA ALA A 257 8.24 21.21 3.86
C ALA A 257 9.33 20.98 4.92
N HIS A 258 9.76 19.74 5.14
CA HIS A 258 10.79 19.40 6.12
C HIS A 258 12.18 19.64 5.55
N ASP A 259 12.92 20.56 6.12
CA ASP A 259 14.33 20.78 5.77
C ASP A 259 15.26 19.74 6.43
N ASP A 260 16.53 19.77 6.06
CA ASP A 260 17.53 18.84 6.57
C ASP A 260 17.66 18.87 8.09
N HIS A 261 17.56 20.05 8.72
CA HIS A 261 17.66 20.20 10.17
C HIS A 261 16.44 19.60 10.90
N PHE A 262 15.25 19.79 10.34
CA PHE A 262 14.04 19.19 10.87
C PHE A 262 14.12 17.65 10.83
N ILE A 263 14.51 17.08 9.68
CA ILE A 263 14.64 15.63 9.54
C ILE A 263 15.70 15.06 10.49
N GLU A 264 16.85 15.75 10.68
CA GLU A 264 17.87 15.36 11.65
C GLU A 264 17.33 15.30 13.08
N ASP A 265 16.47 16.24 13.45
CA ASP A 265 15.87 16.25 14.78
C ASP A 265 14.85 15.14 14.95
N VAL A 266 14.01 14.92 13.94
CA VAL A 266 13.05 13.80 13.92
C VAL A 266 13.78 12.44 13.99
N GLU A 267 14.91 12.27 13.30
CA GLU A 267 15.71 11.04 13.40
C GLU A 267 16.20 10.79 14.83
N LYS A 268 16.68 11.82 15.53
CA LYS A 268 17.08 11.69 16.94
C LYS A 268 15.90 11.36 17.83
N ARG A 269 14.72 11.93 17.55
CA ARG A 269 13.48 11.64 18.28
C ARG A 269 13.07 10.18 18.08
N ALA A 270 13.06 9.68 16.84
CA ALA A 270 12.71 8.31 16.52
C ALA A 270 13.61 7.28 17.22
N ARG A 271 14.93 7.51 17.24
CA ARG A 271 15.89 6.64 17.93
C ARG A 271 15.68 6.64 19.44
N ARG A 272 15.41 7.81 20.05
CA ARG A 272 15.07 7.91 21.48
C ARG A 272 13.76 7.18 21.79
N TYR A 273 12.76 7.34 20.93
CA TYR A 273 11.48 6.67 21.07
C TYR A 273 11.64 5.15 21.07
N ALA A 274 12.36 4.58 20.09
CA ALA A 274 12.64 3.14 20.06
C ALA A 274 13.31 2.63 21.34
N THR A 275 14.31 3.38 21.86
CA THR A 275 14.98 3.04 23.11
C THR A 275 14.02 3.06 24.31
N GLN A 276 13.15 4.06 24.38
CA GLN A 276 12.14 4.18 25.45
C GLN A 276 11.10 3.05 25.38
N ARG A 277 10.77 2.60 24.19
CA ARG A 277 9.85 1.48 23.93
C ARG A 277 10.52 0.11 24.12
N GLY A 278 11.84 0.05 24.27
CA GLY A 278 12.60 -1.20 24.40
C GLY A 278 12.70 -2.01 23.10
N HIS A 279 12.55 -1.33 21.96
CA HIS A 279 12.70 -1.97 20.65
C HIS A 279 14.17 -2.08 20.25
N ASP A 280 14.60 -3.29 19.89
CA ASP A 280 15.95 -3.59 19.36
C ASP A 280 15.94 -3.53 17.84
N VAL A 281 15.81 -2.32 17.31
CA VAL A 281 15.78 -2.04 15.86
C VAL A 281 16.77 -0.92 15.52
N GLU A 282 17.61 -1.14 14.53
CA GLU A 282 18.51 -0.11 13.99
C GLU A 282 17.70 0.85 13.10
N ILE A 283 17.65 2.13 13.47
CA ILE A 283 16.85 3.15 12.78
C ILE A 283 17.76 4.14 12.07
N CYS A 284 17.45 4.42 10.78
CA CYS A 284 17.97 5.58 10.08
C CYS A 284 16.89 6.22 9.20
N PHE A 285 17.12 7.48 8.82
CA PHE A 285 16.31 8.19 7.85
C PHE A 285 16.98 8.11 6.49
N ALA A 286 16.17 7.84 5.46
CA ALA A 286 16.67 7.73 4.10
C ALA A 286 17.25 9.05 3.60
N PHE A 287 18.36 8.98 2.89
CA PHE A 287 18.93 10.08 2.13
C PHE A 287 19.42 9.61 0.76
N GLU A 288 19.42 10.49 -0.20
CA GLU A 288 19.91 10.15 -1.54
C GLU A 288 21.38 9.72 -1.52
N GLY A 289 21.65 8.56 -2.11
CA GLY A 289 22.97 7.92 -2.06
C GLY A 289 23.20 6.97 -0.89
N LEU A 290 22.28 6.84 0.06
CA LEU A 290 22.38 5.83 1.12
C LEU A 290 22.46 4.44 0.47
N GLU A 291 23.50 3.68 0.83
CA GLU A 291 23.67 2.29 0.43
C GLU A 291 23.68 1.38 1.66
N MET A 292 22.94 0.29 1.57
CA MET A 292 22.84 -0.72 2.62
C MET A 292 23.04 -2.12 2.04
N THR A 293 23.70 -2.97 2.81
CA THR A 293 23.83 -4.39 2.49
C THR A 293 22.97 -5.20 3.45
N VAL A 294 21.98 -5.89 2.93
CA VAL A 294 21.13 -6.80 3.71
C VAL A 294 21.73 -8.19 3.64
N ALA A 295 22.31 -8.62 4.76
CA ALA A 295 22.93 -9.93 4.89
C ALA A 295 21.90 -11.05 4.96
N ALA A 296 22.31 -12.28 4.59
CA ALA A 296 21.48 -13.46 4.79
C ALA A 296 21.13 -13.63 6.29
N HIS A 297 19.90 -13.97 6.56
CA HIS A 297 19.39 -14.28 7.89
C HIS A 297 18.33 -15.38 7.78
N ALA A 298 17.96 -15.98 8.90
CA ALA A 298 16.84 -16.93 8.89
C ALA A 298 15.56 -16.15 8.51
N VAL A 299 15.08 -16.37 7.30
CA VAL A 299 13.80 -15.82 6.83
C VAL A 299 12.76 -16.87 7.18
N GLU A 300 11.87 -16.57 8.13
CA GLU A 300 10.60 -17.27 8.17
C GLU A 300 9.81 -16.80 6.92
N HIS A 301 9.67 -17.71 5.96
CA HIS A 301 8.82 -17.42 4.81
C HIS A 301 7.40 -17.15 5.32
N LEU A 302 6.87 -15.99 4.99
CA LEU A 302 5.45 -15.74 5.17
C LEU A 302 4.71 -16.91 4.48
N ALA A 303 3.81 -17.56 5.22
CA ALA A 303 3.01 -18.65 4.68
C ALA A 303 2.46 -18.20 3.31
N ASP A 304 2.62 -19.09 2.30
CA ASP A 304 2.20 -18.79 0.94
C ASP A 304 0.76 -18.28 0.95
N ALA A 305 0.61 -16.96 0.92
CA ALA A 305 -0.63 -16.41 0.41
C ALA A 305 -0.72 -16.94 -1.02
N PRO A 306 -1.76 -17.72 -1.39
CA PRO A 306 -1.91 -18.15 -2.76
C PRO A 306 -1.69 -16.90 -3.61
N PRO A 307 -0.96 -16.99 -4.76
CA PRO A 307 -0.92 -15.88 -5.68
C PRO A 307 -2.38 -15.49 -5.82
N ALA A 308 -2.70 -14.22 -5.60
CA ALA A 308 -3.96 -13.71 -6.08
C ALA A 308 -3.90 -14.11 -7.54
N ALA A 309 -4.59 -15.22 -7.88
CA ALA A 309 -4.72 -15.65 -9.24
C ALA A 309 -4.97 -14.33 -9.93
N GLN A 310 -4.26 -14.03 -11.05
CA GLN A 310 -4.67 -12.93 -11.91
C GLN A 310 -6.16 -13.07 -11.90
N ALA A 311 -6.80 -12.31 -11.00
CA ALA A 311 -8.23 -12.44 -10.81
C ALA A 311 -8.70 -11.97 -12.17
N ASP A 312 -8.98 -12.99 -13.02
CA ASP A 312 -9.42 -12.75 -14.36
C ASP A 312 -10.43 -11.63 -14.20
N ARG A 313 -10.24 -10.51 -14.90
CA ARG A 313 -11.26 -9.44 -14.91
C ARG A 313 -12.63 -10.05 -15.14
N GLN A 314 -12.70 -11.18 -15.86
CA GLN A 314 -13.89 -12.01 -16.03
C GLN A 314 -14.35 -12.70 -14.73
N ALA A 315 -13.49 -13.05 -13.80
CA ALA A 315 -13.88 -13.70 -12.55
C ALA A 315 -14.47 -12.73 -11.50
N LEU A 316 -14.17 -11.43 -11.61
CA LEU A 316 -14.75 -10.38 -10.77
C LEU A 316 -15.98 -9.69 -11.42
N VAL A 317 -16.29 -9.99 -12.68
CA VAL A 317 -17.51 -9.49 -13.34
C VAL A 317 -18.73 -10.27 -12.85
N GLY A 318 -19.78 -9.52 -12.46
CA GLY A 318 -21.03 -10.13 -12.01
C GLY A 318 -21.09 -10.46 -10.51
N ILE A 319 -20.07 -10.09 -9.72
CA ILE A 319 -20.10 -10.16 -8.26
C ILE A 319 -21.25 -9.32 -7.72
N ARG A 320 -22.00 -9.88 -6.80
CA ARG A 320 -23.19 -9.22 -6.19
C ARG A 320 -22.75 -8.46 -4.95
N ILE A 321 -22.87 -7.14 -5.00
CA ILE A 321 -22.51 -6.25 -3.89
C ILE A 321 -23.77 -5.58 -3.39
N LEU A 322 -24.06 -5.70 -2.10
CA LEU A 322 -25.15 -4.97 -1.46
C LEU A 322 -24.62 -3.69 -0.82
N VAL A 323 -25.15 -2.56 -1.25
CA VAL A 323 -24.88 -1.23 -0.67
C VAL A 323 -26.03 -0.85 0.24
N VAL A 324 -25.71 -0.53 1.50
CA VAL A 324 -26.67 -0.19 2.54
C VAL A 324 -26.31 1.17 3.12
N ASP A 325 -27.18 2.15 2.92
CA ASP A 325 -27.01 3.52 3.38
C ASP A 325 -28.38 4.21 3.34
N ASP A 326 -28.74 5.03 4.31
CA ASP A 326 -30.04 5.73 4.32
C ASP A 326 -30.05 6.94 3.35
N ASP A 327 -28.87 7.50 3.04
CA ASP A 327 -28.69 8.58 2.07
C ASP A 327 -28.76 8.07 0.62
N PRO A 328 -29.75 8.48 -0.19
CA PRO A 328 -29.87 8.06 -1.58
C PRO A 328 -28.73 8.56 -2.48
N ASP A 329 -28.07 9.67 -2.15
CA ASP A 329 -26.97 10.22 -2.93
C ASP A 329 -25.72 9.35 -2.73
N ILE A 330 -25.47 8.88 -1.51
CA ILE A 330 -24.38 7.93 -1.19
C ILE A 330 -24.62 6.60 -1.89
N ARG A 331 -25.84 6.04 -1.84
CA ARG A 331 -26.17 4.81 -2.59
C ARG A 331 -25.94 4.96 -4.08
N THR A 332 -26.38 6.10 -4.66
CA THR A 332 -26.17 6.40 -6.10
C THR A 332 -24.69 6.48 -6.44
N LEU A 333 -23.88 7.17 -5.62
CA LEU A 333 -22.44 7.28 -5.80
C LEU A 333 -21.75 5.90 -5.73
N ALA A 334 -22.08 5.10 -4.70
CA ALA A 334 -21.54 3.77 -4.52
C ALA A 334 -21.95 2.82 -5.66
N LYS A 335 -23.21 2.86 -6.07
CA LYS A 335 -23.68 2.10 -7.23
C LYS A 335 -22.92 2.45 -8.50
N ARG A 336 -22.71 3.74 -8.76
CA ARG A 336 -21.93 4.18 -9.92
C ARG A 336 -20.49 3.67 -9.86
N ALA A 337 -19.85 3.77 -8.70
CA ALA A 337 -18.50 3.29 -8.47
C ALA A 337 -18.35 1.80 -8.82
N LEU A 338 -19.22 0.98 -8.25
CA LEU A 338 -19.10 -0.48 -8.31
C LEU A 338 -19.64 -1.06 -9.64
N SER A 339 -20.63 -0.41 -10.27
CA SER A 339 -21.13 -0.83 -11.58
C SER A 339 -20.13 -0.58 -12.70
N GLN A 340 -19.24 0.42 -12.58
CA GLN A 340 -18.15 0.67 -13.52
C GLN A 340 -17.15 -0.48 -13.55
N ASP A 341 -16.99 -1.20 -12.43
CA ASP A 341 -16.16 -2.39 -12.31
C ASP A 341 -16.86 -3.69 -12.78
N GLY A 342 -18.09 -3.58 -13.28
CA GLY A 342 -18.86 -4.72 -13.78
C GLY A 342 -19.59 -5.53 -12.70
N HIS A 343 -19.72 -5.00 -11.48
CA HIS A 343 -20.43 -5.66 -10.38
C HIS A 343 -21.95 -5.46 -10.50
N ILE A 344 -22.71 -6.42 -9.96
CA ILE A 344 -24.17 -6.33 -9.78
C ILE A 344 -24.41 -5.67 -8.42
N VAL A 345 -24.94 -4.46 -8.44
CA VAL A 345 -25.18 -3.69 -7.21
C VAL A 345 -26.62 -3.76 -6.76
N LEU A 346 -26.83 -4.32 -5.59
CA LEU A 346 -28.09 -4.32 -4.84
C LEU A 346 -28.09 -3.12 -3.88
N GLU A 347 -29.22 -2.56 -3.58
CA GLU A 347 -29.36 -1.38 -2.73
C GLU A 347 -30.37 -1.65 -1.61
N ALA A 348 -30.05 -1.18 -0.39
CA ALA A 348 -30.96 -1.13 0.74
C ALA A 348 -30.84 0.24 1.44
N SER A 349 -31.94 0.71 1.98
CA SER A 349 -32.00 2.00 2.69
C SER A 349 -32.05 1.84 4.21
N THR A 350 -32.18 0.61 4.71
CA THR A 350 -32.28 0.30 6.13
C THR A 350 -31.61 -1.04 6.45
N GLY A 351 -31.20 -1.23 7.71
CA GLY A 351 -30.63 -2.51 8.16
C GLY A 351 -31.60 -3.69 7.99
N ARG A 352 -32.90 -3.47 8.18
CA ARG A 352 -33.94 -4.50 7.98
C ARG A 352 -34.05 -4.94 6.53
N GLU A 353 -34.06 -3.99 5.60
CA GLU A 353 -34.05 -4.27 4.15
C GLU A 353 -32.78 -5.00 3.73
N ALA A 354 -31.64 -4.58 4.30
CA ALA A 354 -30.34 -5.24 4.06
C ALA A 354 -30.35 -6.71 4.46
N LEU A 355 -30.83 -7.04 5.68
CA LEU A 355 -30.92 -8.43 6.13
C LEU A 355 -31.85 -9.28 5.26
N ALA A 356 -32.98 -8.72 4.80
CA ALA A 356 -33.90 -9.42 3.91
C ALA A 356 -33.27 -9.69 2.54
N LEU A 357 -32.51 -8.72 1.98
CA LEU A 357 -31.79 -8.89 0.72
C LEU A 357 -30.63 -9.87 0.85
N ILE A 358 -29.92 -9.89 1.97
CA ILE A 358 -28.85 -10.86 2.22
C ILE A 358 -29.41 -12.28 2.23
N ASP A 359 -30.56 -12.51 2.86
CA ASP A 359 -31.20 -13.82 2.91
C ASP A 359 -31.76 -14.25 1.53
N ALA A 360 -32.25 -13.29 0.72
CA ALA A 360 -32.86 -13.58 -0.60
C ALA A 360 -31.85 -13.69 -1.73
N GLU A 361 -30.85 -12.84 -1.74
CA GLU A 361 -29.97 -12.59 -2.89
C GLU A 361 -28.55 -13.10 -2.69
N ALA A 362 -28.16 -13.46 -1.44
CA ALA A 362 -26.84 -13.97 -1.07
C ALA A 362 -25.68 -13.15 -1.68
N PRO A 363 -25.51 -11.86 -1.34
CA PRO A 363 -24.44 -11.03 -1.91
C PRO A 363 -23.06 -11.57 -1.51
N ASP A 364 -22.07 -11.30 -2.35
CA ASP A 364 -20.68 -11.70 -2.14
C ASP A 364 -19.91 -10.72 -1.25
N LEU A 365 -20.39 -9.46 -1.16
CA LEU A 365 -19.82 -8.41 -0.33
C LEU A 365 -20.93 -7.42 0.09
N LEU A 366 -20.76 -6.87 1.29
CA LEU A 366 -21.62 -5.83 1.84
C LEU A 366 -20.82 -4.52 2.01
N VAL A 367 -21.36 -3.42 1.50
CA VAL A 367 -20.95 -2.05 1.84
C VAL A 367 -22.01 -1.50 2.78
N LEU A 368 -21.66 -1.14 4.02
CA LEU A 368 -22.60 -0.92 5.10
C LEU A 368 -22.35 0.39 5.83
N ASP A 369 -23.30 1.30 5.80
CA ASP A 369 -23.26 2.50 6.64
C ASP A 369 -23.44 2.15 8.11
N LEU A 370 -22.65 2.77 8.98
CA LEU A 370 -22.75 2.61 10.43
C LEU A 370 -23.91 3.38 11.03
N LEU A 371 -24.18 4.56 10.53
CA LEU A 371 -25.13 5.52 11.10
C LEU A 371 -26.44 5.54 10.31
N MET A 372 -27.29 4.56 10.55
CA MET A 372 -28.62 4.50 9.93
C MET A 372 -29.74 4.56 10.98
N PRO A 373 -30.91 5.16 10.65
CA PRO A 373 -32.08 5.17 11.54
C PRO A 373 -32.63 3.75 11.76
N GLU A 374 -33.28 3.55 12.88
CA GLU A 374 -33.96 2.33 13.35
C GLU A 374 -33.03 1.16 13.67
N GLN A 375 -32.24 0.67 12.73
CA GLN A 375 -31.28 -0.43 12.88
C GLN A 375 -29.94 -0.02 12.33
N GLY A 376 -28.99 0.28 13.22
CA GLY A 376 -27.64 0.74 12.85
C GLY A 376 -26.76 -0.35 12.21
N GLY A 377 -25.72 0.06 11.50
CA GLY A 377 -24.81 -0.87 10.82
C GLY A 377 -24.11 -1.84 11.77
N LEU A 378 -23.76 -1.43 12.99
CA LEU A 378 -23.15 -2.32 13.98
C LEU A 378 -24.10 -3.48 14.37
N GLU A 379 -25.38 -3.20 14.55
CA GLU A 379 -26.38 -4.25 14.85
C GLU A 379 -26.54 -5.23 13.68
N VAL A 380 -26.54 -4.72 12.45
CA VAL A 380 -26.55 -5.55 11.24
C VAL A 380 -25.32 -6.44 11.21
N LEU A 381 -24.14 -5.89 11.45
CA LEU A 381 -22.87 -6.64 11.45
C LEU A 381 -22.86 -7.73 12.54
N GLU A 382 -23.32 -7.43 13.75
CA GLU A 382 -23.42 -8.40 14.83
C GLU A 382 -24.34 -9.57 14.46
N ILE A 383 -25.50 -9.29 13.87
CA ILE A 383 -26.42 -10.31 13.37
C ILE A 383 -25.73 -11.18 12.30
N LEU A 384 -25.02 -10.59 11.36
CA LEU A 384 -24.32 -11.33 10.31
C LEU A 384 -23.24 -12.25 10.89
N ARG A 385 -22.47 -11.79 11.85
CA ARG A 385 -21.39 -12.58 12.49
C ARG A 385 -21.93 -13.69 13.39
N SER A 386 -23.13 -13.55 13.93
CA SER A 386 -23.81 -14.59 14.71
C SER A 386 -24.37 -15.74 13.86
N ARG A 387 -24.54 -15.55 12.56
CA ARG A 387 -25.13 -16.53 11.63
C ARG A 387 -24.02 -17.29 10.86
N PRO A 388 -23.93 -18.62 10.94
CA PRO A 388 -22.91 -19.40 10.22
C PRO A 388 -22.86 -19.14 8.71
N ALA A 389 -24.02 -18.89 8.08
CA ALA A 389 -24.11 -18.63 6.63
C ALA A 389 -23.50 -17.29 6.20
N THR A 390 -23.44 -16.29 7.07
CA THR A 390 -22.99 -14.93 6.77
C THR A 390 -21.77 -14.50 7.60
N ALA A 391 -21.30 -15.36 8.52
CA ALA A 391 -20.17 -15.05 9.40
C ALA A 391 -18.89 -14.66 8.64
N ALA A 392 -18.68 -15.24 7.45
CA ALA A 392 -17.53 -14.97 6.58
C ALA A 392 -17.82 -13.96 5.46
N LEU A 393 -19.01 -13.34 5.42
CA LEU A 393 -19.34 -12.34 4.40
C LEU A 393 -18.44 -11.12 4.56
N PRO A 394 -17.67 -10.71 3.53
CA PRO A 394 -16.87 -9.50 3.58
C PRO A 394 -17.77 -8.27 3.77
N VAL A 395 -17.40 -7.40 4.71
CA VAL A 395 -18.13 -6.16 5.02
C VAL A 395 -17.16 -4.98 5.00
N VAL A 396 -17.44 -4.02 4.12
CA VAL A 396 -16.77 -2.71 4.07
C VAL A 396 -17.71 -1.70 4.75
N LEU A 397 -17.25 -1.09 5.83
CA LEU A 397 -18.03 -0.10 6.57
C LEU A 397 -17.91 1.27 5.90
N LEU A 398 -19.02 2.02 5.84
CA LEU A 398 -19.01 3.44 5.57
C LEU A 398 -19.11 4.19 6.91
N THR A 399 -18.13 5.05 7.20
CA THR A 399 -18.03 5.72 8.50
C THR A 399 -17.93 7.22 8.34
N ALA A 400 -18.43 8.01 9.31
CA ALA A 400 -18.15 9.42 9.36
C ALA A 400 -16.68 9.67 9.78
N MET A 401 -16.11 10.80 9.34
CA MET A 401 -14.70 11.15 9.59
C MET A 401 -14.35 11.25 11.08
N ASP A 402 -15.33 11.54 11.93
CA ASP A 402 -15.14 11.75 13.37
C ASP A 402 -15.62 10.57 14.24
N ASP A 403 -16.06 9.45 13.64
CA ASP A 403 -16.65 8.32 14.38
C ASP A 403 -15.69 7.14 14.55
N GLU A 404 -14.59 7.40 15.27
CA GLU A 404 -13.59 6.38 15.60
C GLU A 404 -14.13 5.27 16.49
N ALA A 405 -15.05 5.59 17.39
CA ALA A 405 -15.62 4.63 18.34
C ALA A 405 -16.45 3.56 17.62
N SER A 406 -17.31 3.96 16.69
CA SER A 406 -18.13 3.03 15.90
C SER A 406 -17.28 2.26 14.89
N THR A 407 -16.26 2.88 14.30
CA THR A 407 -15.31 2.20 13.41
C THR A 407 -14.58 1.10 14.15
N ARG A 408 -14.06 1.37 15.35
CA ARG A 408 -13.41 0.37 16.21
C ARG A 408 -14.35 -0.77 16.56
N ALA A 409 -15.55 -0.46 17.04
CA ALA A 409 -16.58 -1.46 17.35
C ALA A 409 -16.90 -2.34 16.14
N GLY A 410 -16.98 -1.77 14.94
CA GLY A 410 -17.19 -2.50 13.69
C GLY A 410 -16.09 -3.52 13.40
N PHE A 411 -14.83 -3.18 13.65
CA PHE A 411 -13.72 -4.12 13.49
C PHE A 411 -13.70 -5.20 14.56
N GLU A 412 -13.99 -4.86 15.83
CA GLU A 412 -14.14 -5.84 16.92
C GLU A 412 -15.25 -6.85 16.62
N LEU A 413 -16.30 -6.42 15.94
CA LEU A 413 -17.37 -7.27 15.42
C LEU A 413 -17.00 -8.02 14.14
N GLY A 414 -15.82 -7.78 13.56
CA GLY A 414 -15.31 -8.52 12.39
C GLY A 414 -15.63 -7.90 11.05
N ALA A 415 -15.71 -6.57 10.93
CA ALA A 415 -15.69 -5.90 9.64
C ALA A 415 -14.38 -6.20 8.88
N THR A 416 -14.44 -6.22 7.56
CA THR A 416 -13.28 -6.55 6.71
C THR A 416 -12.44 -5.32 6.39
N ASP A 417 -13.10 -4.17 6.15
CA ASP A 417 -12.45 -2.90 5.82
C ASP A 417 -13.42 -1.73 6.08
N TYR A 418 -12.96 -0.49 5.89
CA TYR A 418 -13.81 0.69 5.98
C TYR A 418 -13.46 1.76 4.94
N VAL A 419 -14.40 2.68 4.74
CA VAL A 419 -14.25 3.89 3.92
C VAL A 419 -14.87 5.06 4.65
N THR A 420 -14.12 6.14 4.84
CA THR A 420 -14.62 7.35 5.49
C THR A 420 -15.43 8.21 4.53
N LYS A 421 -16.58 8.74 5.01
CA LYS A 421 -17.38 9.73 4.30
C LYS A 421 -16.83 11.16 4.58
N PRO A 422 -16.72 12.03 3.55
CA PRO A 422 -17.04 11.78 2.14
C PRO A 422 -15.94 10.99 1.43
N PHE A 423 -16.33 10.10 0.53
CA PHE A 423 -15.41 9.30 -0.28
C PHE A 423 -15.58 9.58 -1.78
N THR A 424 -14.56 9.25 -2.54
CA THR A 424 -14.60 9.30 -4.01
C THR A 424 -14.93 7.92 -4.61
N ILE A 425 -15.41 7.92 -5.86
CA ILE A 425 -15.65 6.69 -6.63
C ILE A 425 -14.42 5.76 -6.61
N PRO A 426 -13.19 6.24 -6.92
CA PRO A 426 -12.01 5.38 -6.89
C PRO A 426 -11.68 4.80 -5.51
N GLN A 427 -11.87 5.55 -4.43
CA GLN A 427 -11.60 5.07 -3.07
C GLN A 427 -12.49 3.88 -2.69
N LEU A 428 -13.81 4.00 -2.91
CA LEU A 428 -14.73 2.90 -2.60
C LEU A 428 -14.43 1.67 -3.47
N ALA A 429 -14.25 1.86 -4.78
CA ALA A 429 -13.95 0.78 -5.71
C ALA A 429 -12.64 0.04 -5.33
N ALA A 430 -11.60 0.78 -4.94
CA ALA A 430 -10.33 0.21 -4.50
C ALA A 430 -10.48 -0.68 -3.25
N ARG A 431 -11.20 -0.19 -2.23
CA ARG A 431 -11.43 -0.94 -0.99
C ARG A 431 -12.27 -2.20 -1.21
N VAL A 432 -13.32 -2.08 -2.02
CA VAL A 432 -14.17 -3.23 -2.37
C VAL A 432 -13.36 -4.29 -3.13
N ARG A 433 -12.56 -3.91 -4.13
CA ARG A 433 -11.67 -4.85 -4.85
C ARG A 433 -10.70 -5.54 -3.91
N ALA A 434 -10.05 -4.79 -3.01
CA ALA A 434 -9.14 -5.35 -2.02
C ALA A 434 -9.83 -6.40 -1.12
N CYS A 435 -11.08 -6.16 -0.72
CA CYS A 435 -11.86 -7.13 0.07
C CYS A 435 -12.25 -8.37 -0.72
N LEU A 436 -12.65 -8.23 -1.99
CA LEU A 436 -13.02 -9.34 -2.86
C LEU A 436 -11.84 -10.27 -3.17
N THR A 437 -10.65 -9.70 -3.35
CA THR A 437 -9.43 -10.50 -3.60
C THR A 437 -8.95 -11.23 -2.34
N ARG A 438 -9.22 -10.71 -1.14
CA ARG A 438 -8.89 -11.35 0.14
C ARG A 438 -9.80 -12.54 0.48
N GLY A 439 -11.08 -12.48 0.07
CA GLY A 439 -12.10 -13.45 0.45
C GLY A 439 -12.11 -14.76 -0.36
N GLY A 440 -11.45 -14.82 -1.52
CA GLY A 440 -11.58 -15.92 -2.50
C GLY A 440 -13.03 -16.09 -3.01
N PRO A 441 -13.26 -16.51 -4.28
CA PRO A 441 -14.61 -16.82 -4.70
C PRO A 441 -15.18 -17.98 -3.87
N ARG A 442 -16.40 -17.83 -3.35
CA ARG A 442 -17.13 -18.96 -2.77
C ARG A 442 -17.24 -20.03 -3.88
N THR A 443 -16.51 -21.14 -3.74
CA THR A 443 -16.76 -22.33 -4.57
C THR A 443 -18.17 -22.77 -4.25
N THR A 444 -19.07 -22.64 -5.24
CA THR A 444 -20.41 -23.21 -5.27
C THR A 444 -20.38 -24.72 -5.12
#